data_853fa78bdadab0535863b6690fd04232
#
_entry.id   853fa78bdadab0535863b6690fd04232
#
_cell.length_a   1.000
_cell.length_b   1.000
_cell.length_c   1.000
_cell.angle_alpha   90.00
_cell.angle_beta   90.00
_cell.angle_gamma   90.00
#
_symmetry.space_group_name_H-M   'P 1'
#
loop_
_entity.id
_entity.type
_entity.pdbx_description
1 polymer ?
#
loop_
_entity_poly.entity_id
_entity_poly.type
_entity_poly.pdbx_seq_one_letter_code
_entity_poly.pdbx_strand_id
1 'polypeptide(L)'
;QYVIVNEAGASVYSASKLATEEFPQFDVGQRSAASIARRLQDPLAELVKIDPKSIGVGQYQHDMNQKKLSEALNGVVEDSVNKVGVDLNTASASLLEYISGISKVIAKNIVEYREKNGRFTNRNQLLKVAKLGPKAYEQCAGFMRIIGGDNPLDETSVHPESYEAAEKLLEKLGLTMDDVKNAWKQSLSYSVKKEDKPKKQEKKNQPKVVIKNKNSAMGAALAQALAGASLTEDKMETEAGTKSAEKEPVVVGNL
;
A
#
# COMPACT_ATOMS: atom_id res chain seq x y z
N GLN A 1 11.40 -6.29 -21.24
CA GLN A 1 10.23 -5.87 -20.44
C GLN A 1 10.51 -4.50 -19.85
N TYR A 2 9.55 -3.59 -19.88
CA TYR A 2 9.59 -2.31 -19.17
C TYR A 2 8.37 -2.23 -18.26
N VAL A 3 8.50 -1.49 -17.15
CA VAL A 3 7.43 -1.29 -16.17
C VAL A 3 7.32 0.21 -15.89
N ILE A 4 6.10 0.72 -15.89
CA ILE A 4 5.82 2.12 -15.54
C ILE A 4 5.62 2.18 -14.03
N VAL A 5 6.44 2.99 -13.35
CA VAL A 5 6.40 3.19 -11.91
C VAL A 5 6.02 4.64 -11.62
N ASN A 6 5.13 4.85 -10.64
CA ASN A 6 4.75 6.19 -10.20
C ASN A 6 5.94 6.88 -9.50
N GLU A 7 6.27 8.11 -9.96
CA GLU A 7 7.40 8.89 -9.44
C GLU A 7 7.00 9.92 -8.37
N ALA A 8 5.73 10.01 -7.98
CA ALA A 8 5.25 11.00 -7.02
C ALA A 8 6.12 11.06 -5.76
N GLY A 9 6.56 12.26 -5.38
CA GLY A 9 7.41 12.50 -4.22
C GLY A 9 8.87 12.03 -4.34
N ALA A 10 9.31 11.47 -5.46
CA ALA A 10 10.71 11.03 -5.63
C ALA A 10 11.71 12.19 -5.53
N SER A 11 11.36 13.37 -6.01
CA SER A 11 12.15 14.58 -5.89
C SER A 11 12.28 15.06 -4.43
N VAL A 12 11.22 14.91 -3.63
CA VAL A 12 11.23 15.24 -2.20
C VAL A 12 12.17 14.29 -1.45
N TYR A 13 12.07 12.99 -1.71
CA TYR A 13 12.99 12.01 -1.13
C TYR A 13 14.43 12.30 -1.52
N SER A 14 14.74 12.45 -2.80
CA SER A 14 16.11 12.59 -3.29
C SER A 14 16.86 13.82 -2.73
N ALA A 15 16.12 14.88 -2.40
CA ALA A 15 16.64 16.09 -1.75
C ALA A 15 16.71 15.97 -0.20
N SER A 16 16.19 14.90 0.38
CA SER A 16 16.14 14.72 1.83
C SER A 16 17.50 14.34 2.43
N LYS A 17 17.64 14.60 3.74
CA LYS A 17 18.80 14.16 4.52
C LYS A 17 18.90 12.63 4.53
N LEU A 18 17.77 11.93 4.62
CA LEU A 18 17.71 10.47 4.58
C LEU A 18 18.31 9.91 3.30
N ALA A 19 17.96 10.46 2.14
CA ALA A 19 18.52 10.02 0.87
C ALA A 19 20.03 10.29 0.76
N THR A 20 20.50 11.39 1.39
CA THR A 20 21.94 11.68 1.46
C THR A 20 22.67 10.67 2.34
N GLU A 21 22.08 10.25 3.45
CA GLU A 21 22.63 9.23 4.34
C GLU A 21 22.62 7.84 3.67
N GLU A 22 21.56 7.48 2.93
CA GLU A 22 21.46 6.20 2.22
C GLU A 22 22.41 6.12 1.00
N PHE A 23 22.63 7.22 0.31
CA PHE A 23 23.42 7.30 -0.91
C PHE A 23 24.33 8.52 -0.91
N PRO A 24 25.39 8.54 -0.07
CA PRO A 24 26.26 9.69 0.08
C PRO A 24 27.04 10.04 -1.21
N GLN A 25 27.26 9.04 -2.08
CA GLN A 25 28.03 9.21 -3.32
C GLN A 25 27.17 9.54 -4.55
N PHE A 26 25.84 9.44 -4.43
CA PHE A 26 24.91 9.68 -5.53
C PHE A 26 24.51 11.16 -5.57
N ASP A 27 24.32 11.68 -6.77
CA ASP A 27 23.64 12.96 -6.96
C ASP A 27 22.12 12.83 -6.75
N VAL A 28 21.42 13.97 -6.77
CA VAL A 28 19.97 14.01 -6.54
C VAL A 28 19.20 13.20 -7.60
N GLY A 29 19.62 13.24 -8.86
CA GLY A 29 19.02 12.48 -9.95
C GLY A 29 19.17 10.97 -9.76
N GLN A 30 20.36 10.53 -9.42
CA GLN A 30 20.67 9.12 -9.15
C GLN A 30 19.90 8.59 -7.93
N ARG A 31 19.76 9.38 -6.85
CA ARG A 31 18.95 9.04 -5.68
C ARG A 31 17.47 8.88 -6.05
N SER A 32 16.95 9.78 -6.87
CA SER A 32 15.57 9.71 -7.38
C SER A 32 15.35 8.45 -8.21
N ALA A 33 16.25 8.16 -9.14
CA ALA A 33 16.18 6.96 -9.99
C ALA A 33 16.24 5.67 -9.16
N ALA A 34 17.13 5.60 -8.17
CA ALA A 34 17.22 4.47 -7.26
C ALA A 34 15.93 4.26 -6.46
N SER A 35 15.32 5.33 -5.95
CA SER A 35 14.05 5.25 -5.22
C SER A 35 12.91 4.76 -6.13
N ILE A 36 12.79 5.30 -7.35
CA ILE A 36 11.77 4.85 -8.31
C ILE A 36 11.95 3.37 -8.66
N ALA A 37 13.18 2.91 -8.89
CA ALA A 37 13.46 1.51 -9.17
C ALA A 37 13.11 0.59 -7.99
N ARG A 38 13.40 1.01 -6.75
CA ARG A 38 13.07 0.24 -5.53
C ARG A 38 11.57 0.13 -5.28
N ARG A 39 10.76 1.10 -5.72
CA ARG A 39 9.29 1.00 -5.64
C ARG A 39 8.72 -0.20 -6.39
N LEU A 40 9.41 -0.71 -7.39
CA LEU A 40 9.02 -1.93 -8.08
C LEU A 40 9.24 -3.17 -7.19
N GLN A 41 10.25 -3.15 -6.33
CA GLN A 41 10.57 -4.26 -5.43
C GLN A 41 9.70 -4.23 -4.18
N ASP A 42 9.67 -3.09 -3.49
CA ASP A 42 8.87 -2.84 -2.29
C ASP A 42 8.38 -1.39 -2.28
N PRO A 43 7.17 -1.12 -2.80
CA PRO A 43 6.62 0.23 -2.84
C PRO A 43 6.41 0.81 -1.43
N LEU A 44 6.04 0.01 -0.45
CA LEU A 44 5.77 0.47 0.91
C LEU A 44 7.06 0.95 1.58
N ALA A 45 8.15 0.19 1.47
CA ALA A 45 9.44 0.54 2.05
C ALA A 45 10.01 1.87 1.51
N GLU A 46 9.69 2.23 0.27
CA GLU A 46 10.12 3.50 -0.32
C GLU A 46 9.16 4.65 -0.03
N LEU A 47 7.84 4.42 -0.11
CA LEU A 47 6.85 5.47 0.08
C LEU A 47 6.79 6.00 1.51
N VAL A 48 7.06 5.18 2.52
CA VAL A 48 7.12 5.61 3.94
C VAL A 48 8.24 6.61 4.23
N LYS A 49 9.23 6.74 3.36
CA LYS A 49 10.32 7.72 3.46
C LYS A 49 9.90 9.14 3.07
N ILE A 50 8.71 9.30 2.50
CA ILE A 50 8.18 10.55 1.96
C ILE A 50 6.99 10.99 2.82
N ASP A 51 6.96 12.26 3.22
CA ASP A 51 5.78 12.82 3.89
C ASP A 51 4.55 12.65 2.95
N PRO A 52 3.48 11.98 3.39
CA PRO A 52 2.28 11.75 2.58
C PRO A 52 1.68 13.04 2.00
N LYS A 53 1.82 14.18 2.68
CA LYS A 53 1.40 15.49 2.17
C LYS A 53 2.12 15.90 0.90
N SER A 54 3.35 15.45 0.71
CA SER A 54 4.15 15.76 -0.49
C SER A 54 3.72 14.97 -1.73
N ILE A 55 2.93 13.92 -1.56
CA ILE A 55 2.38 13.12 -2.66
C ILE A 55 1.06 13.70 -3.18
N GLY A 56 0.42 14.60 -2.39
CA GLY A 56 -0.86 15.20 -2.70
C GLY A 56 -2.04 14.32 -2.29
N VAL A 57 -2.63 14.61 -1.12
CA VAL A 57 -3.73 13.82 -0.55
C VAL A 57 -5.11 14.35 -0.92
N GLY A 58 -5.20 15.57 -1.46
CA GLY A 58 -6.45 16.15 -1.90
C GLY A 58 -6.33 17.57 -2.42
N GLN A 59 -7.34 18.01 -3.19
CA GLN A 59 -7.39 19.33 -3.81
C GLN A 59 -7.40 20.46 -2.76
N TYR A 60 -8.07 20.26 -1.62
CA TYR A 60 -8.21 21.25 -0.54
C TYR A 60 -7.25 21.00 0.62
N GLN A 61 -6.15 20.32 0.39
CA GLN A 61 -5.16 20.00 1.41
C GLN A 61 -4.65 21.25 2.14
N HIS A 62 -4.49 22.38 1.44
CA HIS A 62 -3.96 23.62 2.00
C HIS A 62 -4.95 24.34 2.93
N ASP A 63 -6.25 24.12 2.74
CA ASP A 63 -7.32 24.73 3.55
C ASP A 63 -7.58 23.99 4.85
N MET A 64 -6.98 22.80 5.01
CA MET A 64 -7.15 21.96 6.21
C MET A 64 -6.18 22.36 7.32
N ASN A 65 -6.55 22.03 8.57
CA ASN A 65 -5.62 22.14 9.69
C ASN A 65 -4.44 21.17 9.50
N GLN A 66 -3.26 21.71 9.23
CA GLN A 66 -2.06 20.95 8.85
C GLN A 66 -1.60 19.97 9.94
N LYS A 67 -1.81 20.29 11.22
CA LYS A 67 -1.45 19.38 12.33
C LYS A 67 -2.36 18.16 12.33
N LYS A 68 -3.68 18.38 12.30
CA LYS A 68 -4.65 17.27 12.25
C LYS A 68 -4.50 16.43 11.00
N LEU A 69 -4.20 17.05 9.86
CA LEU A 69 -3.94 16.32 8.61
C LEU A 69 -2.71 15.42 8.74
N SER A 70 -1.61 15.93 9.32
CA SER A 70 -0.40 15.12 9.54
C SER A 70 -0.66 13.96 10.49
N GLU A 71 -1.37 14.18 11.60
CA GLU A 71 -1.72 13.15 12.57
C GLU A 71 -2.57 12.04 11.92
N ALA A 72 -3.60 12.43 11.15
CA ALA A 72 -4.46 11.48 10.44
C ALA A 72 -3.69 10.66 9.39
N LEU A 73 -2.85 11.32 8.58
CA LEU A 73 -2.06 10.64 7.55
C LEU A 73 -1.02 9.70 8.15
N ASN A 74 -0.35 10.10 9.22
CA ASN A 74 0.58 9.21 9.93
C ASN A 74 -0.14 7.98 10.48
N GLY A 75 -1.33 8.14 11.06
CA GLY A 75 -2.16 7.01 11.50
C GLY A 75 -2.51 6.05 10.36
N VAL A 76 -2.89 6.57 9.19
CA VAL A 76 -3.18 5.73 8.01
C VAL A 76 -1.95 4.97 7.52
N VAL A 77 -0.77 5.61 7.52
CA VAL A 77 0.49 4.94 7.15
C VAL A 77 0.82 3.85 8.15
N GLU A 78 0.74 4.14 9.45
CA GLU A 78 0.98 3.18 10.52
C GLU A 78 0.04 1.97 10.41
N ASP A 79 -1.26 2.19 10.27
CA ASP A 79 -2.25 1.13 10.07
C ASP A 79 -1.94 0.27 8.84
N SER A 80 -1.55 0.92 7.74
CA SER A 80 -1.23 0.23 6.49
C SER A 80 0.01 -0.65 6.63
N VAL A 81 1.07 -0.14 7.27
CA VAL A 81 2.31 -0.88 7.52
C VAL A 81 2.05 -2.07 8.45
N ASN A 82 1.33 -1.86 9.56
CA ASN A 82 1.02 -2.91 10.51
C ASN A 82 0.11 -3.99 9.89
N LYS A 83 -0.86 -3.61 9.04
CA LYS A 83 -1.75 -4.54 8.36
C LYS A 83 -1.01 -5.45 7.36
N VAL A 84 -0.08 -4.89 6.60
CA VAL A 84 0.76 -5.65 5.65
C VAL A 84 1.78 -6.51 6.41
N GLY A 85 2.35 -5.97 7.48
CA GLY A 85 3.50 -6.53 8.17
C GLY A 85 4.81 -6.26 7.42
N VAL A 86 5.93 -6.46 8.10
CA VAL A 86 7.26 -6.07 7.62
C VAL A 86 8.23 -7.22 7.74
N ASP A 87 8.97 -7.53 6.69
CA ASP A 87 10.07 -8.51 6.78
C ASP A 87 11.27 -7.93 7.56
N LEU A 88 11.57 -8.57 8.67
CA LEU A 88 12.60 -8.17 9.61
C LEU A 88 14.00 -8.13 8.96
N ASN A 89 14.21 -8.98 7.96
CA ASN A 89 15.50 -9.15 7.30
C ASN A 89 15.77 -8.16 6.17
N THR A 90 14.73 -7.53 5.61
CA THR A 90 14.87 -6.60 4.48
C THR A 90 14.46 -5.17 4.82
N ALA A 91 13.65 -4.97 5.86
CA ALA A 91 13.12 -3.67 6.23
C ALA A 91 14.19 -2.63 6.55
N SER A 92 13.98 -1.40 6.11
CA SER A 92 14.75 -0.23 6.52
C SER A 92 14.34 0.25 7.92
N ALA A 93 15.21 1.00 8.59
CA ALA A 93 14.87 1.62 9.88
C ALA A 93 13.64 2.52 9.75
N SER A 94 13.49 3.25 8.64
CA SER A 94 12.34 4.12 8.38
C SER A 94 11.01 3.35 8.29
N LEU A 95 11.02 2.14 7.73
CA LEU A 95 9.83 1.29 7.67
C LEU A 95 9.50 0.70 9.04
N LEU A 96 10.53 0.26 9.77
CA LEU A 96 10.37 -0.32 11.10
C LEU A 96 9.81 0.70 12.13
N GLU A 97 10.07 1.99 11.97
CA GLU A 97 9.54 3.05 12.84
C GLU A 97 8.00 3.13 12.84
N TYR A 98 7.33 2.64 11.80
CA TYR A 98 5.86 2.59 11.71
C TYR A 98 5.25 1.34 12.35
N ILE A 99 6.06 0.41 12.82
CA ILE A 99 5.55 -0.77 13.54
C ILE A 99 5.20 -0.39 14.98
N SER A 100 4.03 -0.82 15.42
CA SER A 100 3.57 -0.58 16.78
C SER A 100 4.59 -1.05 17.82
N GLY A 101 4.89 -0.21 18.81
CA GLY A 101 5.88 -0.50 19.85
C GLY A 101 7.34 -0.27 19.46
N ILE A 102 7.64 0.12 18.21
CA ILE A 102 9.00 0.36 17.73
C ILE A 102 9.30 1.86 17.66
N SER A 103 10.23 2.32 18.49
CA SER A 103 10.77 3.68 18.39
C SER A 103 11.89 3.76 17.36
N LYS A 104 12.21 4.99 16.92
CA LYS A 104 13.33 5.27 16.02
C LYS A 104 14.66 4.66 16.46
N VAL A 105 14.92 4.63 17.77
CA VAL A 105 16.13 4.05 18.33
C VAL A 105 16.10 2.53 18.23
N ILE A 106 14.96 1.92 18.53
CA ILE A 106 14.79 0.46 18.43
C ILE A 106 14.90 0.03 16.96
N ALA A 107 14.28 0.75 16.02
CA ALA A 107 14.37 0.49 14.59
C ALA A 107 15.83 0.45 14.10
N LYS A 108 16.66 1.41 14.51
CA LYS A 108 18.09 1.43 14.20
C LYS A 108 18.82 0.24 14.84
N ASN A 109 18.53 -0.06 16.10
CA ASN A 109 19.16 -1.19 16.80
C ASN A 109 18.81 -2.54 16.15
N ILE A 110 17.60 -2.70 15.58
CA ILE A 110 17.21 -3.90 14.84
C ILE A 110 18.11 -4.06 13.58
N VAL A 111 18.28 -2.97 12.83
CA VAL A 111 19.14 -2.99 11.63
C VAL A 111 20.60 -3.29 12.01
N GLU A 112 21.13 -2.62 13.03
CA GLU A 112 22.50 -2.88 13.52
C GLU A 112 22.67 -4.32 14.03
N TYR A 113 21.67 -4.86 14.73
CA TYR A 113 21.72 -6.25 15.19
C TYR A 113 21.82 -7.23 14.00
N ARG A 114 21.01 -6.99 12.96
CA ARG A 114 21.02 -7.79 11.73
C ARG A 114 22.37 -7.71 11.00
N GLU A 115 22.98 -6.53 10.94
CA GLU A 115 24.29 -6.34 10.31
C GLU A 115 25.41 -7.03 11.06
N LYS A 116 25.33 -7.05 12.40
CA LYS A 116 26.37 -7.66 13.27
C LYS A 116 26.22 -9.17 13.43
N ASN A 117 24.99 -9.67 13.54
CA ASN A 117 24.73 -11.07 13.90
C ASN A 117 24.15 -11.90 12.75
N GLY A 118 23.93 -11.29 11.56
CA GLY A 118 23.29 -11.95 10.44
C GLY A 118 21.77 -11.89 10.50
N ARG A 119 21.13 -12.66 9.61
CA ARG A 119 19.68 -12.67 9.48
C ARG A 119 18.98 -13.19 10.74
N PHE A 120 17.83 -12.63 11.01
CA PHE A 120 16.90 -13.19 11.99
C PHE A 120 16.32 -14.51 11.45
N THR A 121 16.33 -15.56 12.26
CA THR A 121 15.74 -16.87 11.95
C THR A 121 14.44 -17.12 12.72
N ASN A 122 14.23 -16.43 13.84
CA ASN A 122 13.00 -16.50 14.61
C ASN A 122 12.71 -15.18 15.34
N ARG A 123 11.44 -14.94 15.65
CA ARG A 123 10.99 -13.70 16.31
C ARG A 123 11.57 -13.49 17.71
N ASN A 124 11.89 -14.56 18.44
CA ASN A 124 12.45 -14.47 19.78
C ASN A 124 13.82 -13.78 19.80
N GLN A 125 14.54 -13.77 18.69
CA GLN A 125 15.81 -13.04 18.58
C GLN A 125 15.64 -11.53 18.73
N LEU A 126 14.44 -10.98 18.53
CA LEU A 126 14.14 -9.57 18.81
C LEU A 126 14.40 -9.17 20.26
N LEU A 127 14.19 -10.09 21.20
CA LEU A 127 14.50 -9.85 22.63
C LEU A 127 15.99 -9.64 22.93
N LYS A 128 16.86 -10.00 21.96
CA LYS A 128 18.31 -9.73 22.06
C LYS A 128 18.72 -8.36 21.52
N VAL A 129 17.77 -7.65 20.90
CA VAL A 129 18.01 -6.32 20.34
C VAL A 129 18.05 -5.30 21.49
N ALA A 130 19.06 -4.44 21.48
CA ALA A 130 19.23 -3.41 22.49
C ALA A 130 18.00 -2.48 22.56
N LYS A 131 17.51 -2.21 23.77
CA LYS A 131 16.34 -1.40 24.11
C LYS A 131 14.98 -1.96 23.66
N LEU A 132 14.91 -3.13 23.06
CA LEU A 132 13.68 -3.83 22.77
C LEU A 132 13.35 -4.75 23.94
N GLY A 133 12.54 -4.26 24.88
CA GLY A 133 12.09 -5.02 26.06
C GLY A 133 10.88 -5.90 25.75
N PRO A 134 10.47 -6.76 26.73
CA PRO A 134 9.34 -7.68 26.55
C PRO A 134 8.04 -7.00 26.12
N LYS A 135 7.72 -5.84 26.70
CA LYS A 135 6.52 -5.08 26.35
C LYS A 135 6.53 -4.60 24.89
N ALA A 136 7.68 -4.11 24.39
CA ALA A 136 7.81 -3.72 22.99
C ALA A 136 7.73 -4.95 22.07
N TYR A 137 8.29 -6.08 22.49
CA TYR A 137 8.18 -7.35 21.79
C TYR A 137 6.73 -7.80 21.62
N GLU A 138 5.95 -7.82 22.70
CA GLU A 138 4.52 -8.14 22.67
C GLU A 138 3.74 -7.24 21.69
N GLN A 139 4.09 -5.96 21.61
CA GLN A 139 3.42 -5.03 20.69
C GLN A 139 3.80 -5.23 19.23
N CYS A 140 5.05 -5.56 18.92
CA CYS A 140 5.56 -5.57 17.54
C CYS A 140 5.61 -6.96 16.92
N ALA A 141 5.72 -8.04 17.69
CA ALA A 141 6.04 -9.37 17.18
C ALA A 141 5.04 -9.89 16.14
N GLY A 142 3.75 -9.58 16.29
CA GLY A 142 2.71 -9.97 15.33
C GLY A 142 2.83 -9.29 13.96
N PHE A 143 3.52 -8.16 13.85
CA PHE A 143 3.71 -7.40 12.62
C PHE A 143 5.05 -7.67 11.92
N MET A 144 5.98 -8.28 12.65
CA MET A 144 7.30 -8.65 12.12
C MET A 144 7.23 -10.01 11.43
N ARG A 145 7.65 -10.08 10.17
CA ARG A 145 7.71 -11.32 9.38
C ARG A 145 9.16 -11.77 9.25
N ILE A 146 9.36 -13.09 9.21
CA ILE A 146 10.67 -13.69 8.92
C ILE A 146 10.45 -14.73 7.82
N ILE A 147 10.78 -14.35 6.59
CA ILE A 147 10.62 -15.22 5.43
C ILE A 147 11.75 -16.25 5.43
N GLY A 148 11.41 -17.55 5.40
CA GLY A 148 12.37 -18.64 5.42
C GLY A 148 13.04 -18.83 6.79
N GLY A 149 12.38 -18.44 7.89
CA GLY A 149 12.85 -18.66 9.25
C GLY A 149 12.65 -20.10 9.73
N ASP A 150 13.02 -20.32 11.00
CA ASP A 150 12.95 -21.64 11.64
C ASP A 150 11.49 -22.10 11.84
N ASN A 151 10.58 -21.16 12.17
CA ASN A 151 9.16 -21.43 12.40
C ASN A 151 8.33 -20.84 11.27
N PRO A 152 7.55 -21.66 10.52
CA PRO A 152 6.65 -21.16 9.47
C PRO A 152 5.61 -20.14 9.94
N LEU A 153 5.22 -20.15 11.21
CA LEU A 153 4.30 -19.17 11.77
C LEU A 153 4.90 -17.77 11.85
N ASP A 154 6.24 -17.64 11.86
CA ASP A 154 6.93 -16.36 11.79
C ASP A 154 6.75 -15.64 10.43
N GLU A 155 6.36 -16.36 9.37
CA GLU A 155 5.99 -15.77 8.08
C GLU A 155 4.55 -15.20 8.09
N THR A 156 3.73 -15.57 9.08
CA THR A 156 2.31 -15.25 9.16
C THR A 156 2.02 -14.05 10.07
N SER A 157 0.75 -13.63 10.13
CA SER A 157 0.28 -12.61 11.08
C SER A 157 -0.04 -13.17 12.47
N VAL A 158 0.13 -14.46 12.69
CA VAL A 158 -0.12 -15.07 13.99
C VAL A 158 0.86 -14.51 15.01
N HIS A 159 0.35 -14.03 16.14
CA HIS A 159 1.17 -13.54 17.22
C HIS A 159 1.85 -14.71 17.98
N PRO A 160 3.09 -14.57 18.46
CA PRO A 160 3.79 -15.65 19.19
C PRO A 160 3.01 -16.26 20.36
N GLU A 161 2.22 -15.46 21.07
CA GLU A 161 1.33 -15.92 22.14
C GLU A 161 0.26 -16.92 21.67
N SER A 162 -0.09 -16.87 20.39
CA SER A 162 -1.12 -17.73 19.79
C SER A 162 -0.54 -18.94 19.06
N TYR A 163 0.77 -19.16 19.10
CA TYR A 163 1.40 -20.28 18.38
C TYR A 163 0.89 -21.62 18.85
N GLU A 164 0.80 -21.84 20.16
CA GLU A 164 0.28 -23.08 20.72
C GLU A 164 -1.18 -23.35 20.28
N ALA A 165 -2.00 -22.30 20.23
CA ALA A 165 -3.38 -22.42 19.75
C ALA A 165 -3.44 -22.72 18.25
N ALA A 166 -2.56 -22.11 17.46
CA ALA A 166 -2.46 -22.35 16.02
C ALA A 166 -1.98 -23.77 15.72
N GLU A 167 -0.98 -24.27 16.44
CA GLU A 167 -0.48 -25.64 16.33
C GLU A 167 -1.55 -26.68 16.67
N LYS A 168 -2.29 -26.49 17.76
CA LYS A 168 -3.43 -27.35 18.13
C LYS A 168 -4.54 -27.33 17.09
N LEU A 169 -4.75 -26.18 16.43
CA LEU A 169 -5.74 -26.06 15.35
C LEU A 169 -5.29 -26.85 14.11
N LEU A 170 -4.02 -26.71 13.72
CA LEU A 170 -3.46 -27.45 12.60
C LEU A 170 -3.55 -28.96 12.84
N GLU A 171 -3.19 -29.43 14.03
CA GLU A 171 -3.30 -30.83 14.41
C GLU A 171 -4.73 -31.35 14.29
N LYS A 172 -5.73 -30.60 14.78
CA LYS A 172 -7.16 -30.95 14.65
C LYS A 172 -7.64 -31.00 13.21
N LEU A 173 -7.05 -30.21 12.32
CA LEU A 173 -7.37 -30.19 10.89
C LEU A 173 -6.57 -31.23 10.08
N GLY A 174 -5.66 -31.97 10.72
CA GLY A 174 -4.75 -32.89 10.03
C GLY A 174 -3.73 -32.22 9.13
N LEU A 175 -3.42 -30.94 9.39
CA LEU A 175 -2.44 -30.13 8.65
C LEU A 175 -1.12 -30.08 9.41
N THR A 176 -0.03 -29.95 8.66
CA THR A 176 1.33 -29.82 9.18
C THR A 176 1.87 -28.41 9.04
N MET A 177 2.97 -28.10 9.72
CA MET A 177 3.71 -26.83 9.53
C MET A 177 4.23 -26.66 8.10
N ASP A 178 4.53 -27.74 7.41
CA ASP A 178 4.93 -27.70 6.00
C ASP A 178 3.76 -27.30 5.08
N ASP A 179 2.53 -27.66 5.43
CA ASP A 179 1.35 -27.23 4.69
C ASP A 179 1.15 -25.71 4.81
N VAL A 180 1.39 -25.12 5.99
CA VAL A 180 1.37 -23.67 6.19
C VAL A 180 2.40 -22.99 5.30
N LYS A 181 3.62 -23.50 5.27
CA LYS A 181 4.72 -22.98 4.43
C LYS A 181 4.41 -23.07 2.93
N ASN A 182 3.78 -24.15 2.49
CA ASN A 182 3.39 -24.36 1.10
C ASN A 182 2.19 -23.50 0.70
N ALA A 183 1.20 -23.32 1.57
CA ALA A 183 0.06 -22.44 1.34
C ALA A 183 0.51 -20.97 1.16
N TRP A 184 1.45 -20.52 1.95
CA TRP A 184 2.04 -19.17 1.82
C TRP A 184 2.73 -18.99 0.47
N LYS A 185 3.56 -19.94 0.05
CA LYS A 185 4.23 -19.90 -1.27
C LYS A 185 3.22 -19.88 -2.43
N GLN A 186 2.14 -20.64 -2.33
CA GLN A 186 1.08 -20.64 -3.32
C GLN A 186 0.33 -19.30 -3.36
N SER A 187 0.06 -18.67 -2.22
CA SER A 187 -0.61 -17.38 -2.14
C SER A 187 0.22 -16.26 -2.80
N LEU A 188 1.53 -16.26 -2.59
CA LEU A 188 2.45 -15.34 -3.25
C LEU A 188 2.46 -15.53 -4.77
N SER A 189 2.49 -16.78 -5.26
CA SER A 189 2.47 -17.09 -6.68
C SER A 189 1.13 -16.71 -7.34
N TYR A 190 0.03 -16.79 -6.59
CA TYR A 190 -1.30 -16.40 -7.05
C TYR A 190 -1.48 -14.88 -7.12
N SER A 191 -0.89 -14.14 -6.19
CA SER A 191 -0.89 -12.68 -6.19
C SER A 191 -0.16 -12.12 -7.40
N VAL A 192 1.02 -12.64 -7.71
CA VAL A 192 1.80 -12.25 -8.91
C VAL A 192 1.02 -12.51 -10.20
N LYS A 193 0.31 -13.66 -10.31
CA LYS A 193 -0.51 -13.97 -11.49
C LYS A 193 -1.77 -13.11 -11.62
N LYS A 194 -2.28 -12.54 -10.53
CA LYS A 194 -3.49 -11.71 -10.52
C LYS A 194 -3.22 -10.27 -10.96
N GLU A 195 -2.01 -9.76 -10.73
CA GLU A 195 -1.60 -8.43 -11.16
C GLU A 195 -1.38 -8.33 -12.68
N ASP A 196 -1.07 -9.46 -13.34
CA ASP A 196 -0.90 -9.51 -14.81
C ASP A 196 -2.22 -9.49 -15.61
N LYS A 197 -3.38 -9.56 -14.96
CA LYS A 197 -4.65 -9.37 -15.66
C LYS A 197 -5.01 -7.89 -15.63
N PRO A 198 -5.09 -7.21 -16.81
CA PRO A 198 -5.56 -5.85 -16.87
C PRO A 198 -6.94 -5.80 -16.18
N LYS A 199 -7.05 -4.99 -15.12
CA LYS A 199 -8.35 -4.71 -14.50
C LYS A 199 -9.24 -4.18 -15.62
N LYS A 200 -10.25 -4.97 -16.05
CA LYS A 200 -11.34 -4.44 -16.84
C LYS A 200 -11.89 -3.28 -16.04
N GLN A 201 -11.70 -2.07 -16.55
CA GLN A 201 -12.34 -0.89 -16.00
C GLN A 201 -13.84 -1.20 -16.01
N GLU A 202 -14.43 -1.39 -14.84
CA GLU A 202 -15.87 -1.32 -14.69
C GLU A 202 -16.25 0.07 -15.19
N LYS A 203 -16.90 0.12 -16.33
CA LYS A 203 -17.54 1.35 -16.83
C LYS A 203 -18.50 1.78 -15.73
N LYS A 204 -18.10 2.74 -14.91
CA LYS A 204 -18.99 3.41 -13.97
C LYS A 204 -20.12 3.94 -14.83
N ASN A 205 -21.33 3.40 -14.63
CA ASN A 205 -22.54 3.95 -15.21
C ASN A 205 -22.64 5.42 -14.81
N GLN A 206 -22.27 6.31 -15.72
CA GLN A 206 -22.51 7.74 -15.53
C GLN A 206 -24.02 7.94 -15.55
N PRO A 207 -24.60 8.66 -14.59
CA PRO A 207 -26.02 8.93 -14.58
C PRO A 207 -26.36 9.71 -15.84
N LYS A 208 -27.35 9.22 -16.63
CA LYS A 208 -27.87 9.95 -17.78
C LYS A 208 -28.55 11.23 -17.28
N VAL A 209 -27.96 12.38 -17.63
CA VAL A 209 -28.53 13.69 -17.32
C VAL A 209 -29.69 13.96 -18.30
N VAL A 210 -30.92 14.03 -17.80
CA VAL A 210 -32.10 14.38 -18.57
C VAL A 210 -32.39 15.86 -18.39
N ILE A 211 -32.23 16.66 -19.44
CA ILE A 211 -32.53 18.10 -19.43
C ILE A 211 -33.99 18.28 -19.66
N LYS A 212 -34.77 18.67 -18.63
CA LYS A 212 -36.21 18.84 -18.67
C LYS A 212 -36.71 20.10 -19.44
N ASN A 213 -35.85 21.07 -19.67
CA ASN A 213 -36.29 22.33 -20.30
C ASN A 213 -35.32 22.73 -21.44
N LYS A 214 -35.52 22.16 -22.62
CA LYS A 214 -34.71 22.44 -23.80
C LYS A 214 -34.97 23.82 -24.44
N ASN A 215 -36.01 24.55 -24.00
CA ASN A 215 -36.46 25.80 -24.61
C ASN A 215 -35.86 27.06 -23.93
N SER A 216 -35.04 26.91 -22.90
CA SER A 216 -34.28 28.03 -22.35
C SER A 216 -32.95 28.18 -23.04
N ALA A 217 -32.42 29.41 -23.17
CA ALA A 217 -31.11 29.65 -23.78
C ALA A 217 -29.99 28.84 -23.10
N MET A 218 -30.08 28.63 -21.80
CA MET A 218 -29.15 27.83 -21.02
C MET A 218 -29.27 26.31 -21.27
N GLY A 219 -30.53 25.82 -21.47
CA GLY A 219 -30.79 24.43 -21.83
C GLY A 219 -30.29 24.08 -23.22
N ALA A 220 -30.36 25.03 -24.18
CA ALA A 220 -29.82 24.86 -25.52
C ALA A 220 -28.28 24.83 -25.54
N ALA A 221 -27.63 25.72 -24.75
CA ALA A 221 -26.18 25.76 -24.62
C ALA A 221 -25.61 24.46 -23.96
N LEU A 222 -26.28 23.95 -22.92
CA LEU A 222 -25.91 22.72 -22.24
C LEU A 222 -26.10 21.50 -23.13
N ALA A 223 -27.19 21.45 -23.93
CA ALA A 223 -27.42 20.38 -24.88
C ALA A 223 -26.35 20.36 -26.03
N GLN A 224 -25.91 21.53 -26.47
CA GLN A 224 -24.84 21.67 -27.46
C GLN A 224 -23.47 21.22 -26.92
N ALA A 225 -23.16 21.59 -25.68
CA ALA A 225 -21.92 21.18 -25.01
C ALA A 225 -21.84 19.65 -24.80
N LEU A 226 -22.95 19.02 -24.42
CA LEU A 226 -23.06 17.56 -24.25
C LEU A 226 -23.03 16.80 -25.59
N ALA A 227 -23.59 17.35 -26.64
CA ALA A 227 -23.52 16.77 -27.98
C ALA A 227 -22.11 16.85 -28.59
N GLY A 228 -21.35 17.91 -28.27
CA GLY A 228 -19.93 18.04 -28.66
C GLY A 228 -19.00 17.05 -27.96
N ALA A 229 -19.31 16.65 -26.72
CA ALA A 229 -18.54 15.68 -25.97
C ALA A 229 -18.77 14.21 -26.39
N SER A 230 -19.93 13.92 -27.00
CA SER A 230 -20.29 12.56 -27.46
C SER A 230 -19.79 12.21 -28.86
N LEU A 231 -19.35 13.20 -29.65
CA LEU A 231 -18.89 12.99 -31.03
C LEU A 231 -17.46 12.48 -31.16
N THR A 232 -16.73 12.36 -30.05
CA THR A 232 -15.36 11.80 -30.03
C THR A 232 -15.26 10.31 -29.71
N GLU A 233 -16.37 9.65 -29.35
CA GLU A 233 -16.37 8.21 -28.96
C GLU A 233 -17.16 7.25 -29.86
N ASP A 234 -17.96 7.72 -30.80
CA ASP A 234 -18.82 6.86 -31.67
C ASP A 234 -18.25 6.67 -33.08
N LYS A 235 -17.06 6.05 -33.17
CA LYS A 235 -16.67 5.28 -34.35
C LYS A 235 -16.01 3.96 -33.91
N MET A 236 -16.73 3.12 -33.21
CA MET A 236 -16.52 1.67 -33.17
C MET A 236 -17.54 1.04 -32.22
N GLU A 237 -18.44 0.30 -32.79
CA GLU A 237 -19.19 -0.85 -32.29
C GLU A 237 -20.69 -0.75 -32.57
N THR A 238 -21.04 -1.24 -33.72
CA THR A 238 -22.32 -1.89 -34.01
C THR A 238 -22.24 -3.35 -33.57
N GLU A 239 -23.34 -3.83 -32.97
CA GLU A 239 -23.74 -5.22 -32.74
C GLU A 239 -23.28 -5.88 -31.45
N ALA A 240 -24.15 -5.97 -30.47
CA ALA A 240 -24.75 -7.20 -29.94
C ALA A 240 -25.57 -6.93 -28.67
N GLY A 241 -26.80 -7.35 -28.72
CA GLY A 241 -27.94 -7.16 -27.90
C GLY A 241 -27.97 -7.64 -26.45
N THR A 242 -29.06 -7.20 -25.87
CA THR A 242 -29.95 -7.74 -24.84
C THR A 242 -29.69 -7.50 -23.37
N LYS A 243 -30.62 -6.67 -22.86
CA LYS A 243 -31.32 -6.70 -21.54
C LYS A 243 -30.55 -6.83 -20.24
N SER A 244 -30.57 -5.75 -19.44
CA SER A 244 -31.00 -5.85 -18.04
C SER A 244 -31.22 -4.47 -17.39
N ALA A 245 -32.34 -4.36 -16.68
CA ALA A 245 -32.71 -3.49 -15.56
C ALA A 245 -32.47 -1.97 -15.63
N GLU A 246 -33.59 -1.28 -15.84
CA GLU A 246 -33.77 0.16 -15.64
C GLU A 246 -33.43 0.57 -14.19
N LYS A 247 -32.53 1.54 -14.05
CA LYS A 247 -32.44 2.41 -12.87
C LYS A 247 -32.97 3.78 -13.25
N GLU A 248 -33.86 4.31 -12.42
CA GLU A 248 -34.55 5.58 -12.62
C GLU A 248 -33.58 6.77 -12.80
N PRO A 249 -33.92 7.75 -13.67
CA PRO A 249 -33.07 8.90 -13.96
C PRO A 249 -33.15 9.96 -12.86
N VAL A 250 -31.96 10.53 -12.51
CA VAL A 250 -31.86 11.68 -11.60
C VAL A 250 -32.40 12.94 -12.31
N VAL A 251 -33.39 13.58 -11.71
CA VAL A 251 -34.02 14.81 -12.22
C VAL A 251 -33.34 16.01 -11.56
N VAL A 252 -32.69 16.87 -12.36
CA VAL A 252 -32.19 18.18 -11.91
C VAL A 252 -33.30 19.21 -12.05
N GLY A 253 -33.75 19.73 -10.91
CA GLY A 253 -34.79 20.77 -10.84
C GLY A 253 -34.26 22.16 -11.24
N ASN A 254 -35.16 23.04 -11.65
CA ASN A 254 -34.86 24.42 -12.02
C ASN A 254 -34.22 25.20 -10.86
N LEU A 255 -33.19 25.96 -11.21
CA LEU A 255 -32.87 27.27 -10.65
C LEU A 255 -33.10 28.32 -11.71
#